data_ec6d008f723d8dcd586f43b05e3f6bd6
#
_entry.id   ec6d008f723d8dcd586f43b05e3f6bd6
#
_cell.length_a   1.000
_cell.length_b   1.000
_cell.length_c   1.000
_cell.angle_alpha   90.00
_cell.angle_beta   90.00
_cell.angle_gamma   90.00
#
_symmetry.space_group_name_H-M   'P 1'
#
loop_
_entity.id
_entity.type
_entity.pdbx_description
1 polymer ?
#
loop_
_entity_poly.entity_id
_entity_poly.type
_entity_poly.pdbx_seq_one_letter_code
_entity_poly.pdbx_strand_id
1 'polypeptide(L)'
;MAFGQQPQGNNAQNNGFNNQYQYNQQYNQYNAQPQYAYAPNGTAAVNVQATYSYEQAERSSVNSAYTHMTLGLIVTAVVAIITQMSGAYLALIQTTGIIGIFAPAIIEIVLAIYLGARIHTMKVSTAYAMFYVYAALMGFTLSTIFMAYDLGTIGISLALCAGFFFALTMFGRTTKINMLKAGPILFIGLIVLIIAEVILMIFAPGNTTLMIVSAIGLLLFAGMTVYDAQATRAMLEQYSAQGPEMVKKVSILCALNLYLDFVNMFMYILQLLGNRD
;
A
#
# COMPACT_ATOMS: atom_id res chain seq x y z
N MET A 1 -52.31 0.26 -52.24
CA MET A 1 -51.89 -0.28 -50.94
C MET A 1 -50.38 -0.12 -50.88
N ALA A 2 -49.93 0.88 -50.13
CA ALA A 2 -48.48 1.16 -49.99
C ALA A 2 -48.05 0.77 -48.58
N PHE A 3 -47.11 -0.13 -48.48
CA PHE A 3 -46.44 -0.47 -47.21
C PHE A 3 -45.27 0.47 -47.00
N GLY A 4 -45.29 1.17 -45.87
CA GLY A 4 -44.27 2.13 -45.45
C GLY A 4 -42.94 1.49 -45.10
N GLN A 5 -41.88 2.12 -45.60
CA GLN A 5 -40.49 1.86 -45.17
C GLN A 5 -40.25 2.42 -43.74
N GLN A 6 -39.69 1.60 -42.85
CA GLN A 6 -39.18 2.07 -41.57
C GLN A 6 -37.84 2.79 -41.79
N PRO A 7 -37.58 3.90 -41.08
CA PRO A 7 -36.28 4.56 -41.15
C PRO A 7 -35.21 3.77 -40.36
N GLN A 8 -34.08 3.55 -41.00
CA GLN A 8 -32.86 3.02 -40.38
C GLN A 8 -32.36 4.07 -39.33
N GLY A 9 -32.52 3.77 -38.06
CA GLY A 9 -32.00 4.57 -36.97
C GLY A 9 -30.50 4.46 -36.83
N ASN A 10 -29.84 5.58 -36.72
CA ASN A 10 -28.43 5.83 -36.58
C ASN A 10 -27.78 5.00 -35.45
N ASN A 11 -26.85 4.11 -35.79
CA ASN A 11 -26.04 3.31 -34.86
C ASN A 11 -25.03 4.13 -34.01
N ALA A 12 -24.87 5.42 -34.26
CA ALA A 12 -23.96 6.29 -33.50
C ALA A 12 -24.52 6.75 -32.14
N GLN A 13 -25.85 6.85 -32.01
CA GLN A 13 -26.50 7.23 -30.75
C GLN A 13 -26.59 6.08 -29.74
N ASN A 14 -26.63 4.82 -30.18
CA ASN A 14 -26.72 3.66 -29.28
C ASN A 14 -25.42 3.39 -28.50
N ASN A 15 -24.25 3.73 -29.07
CA ASN A 15 -22.98 3.53 -28.37
C ASN A 15 -22.77 4.53 -27.19
N GLY A 16 -23.30 5.74 -27.33
CA GLY A 16 -23.27 6.75 -26.24
C GLY A 16 -24.15 6.38 -25.06
N PHE A 17 -25.36 5.87 -25.33
CA PHE A 17 -26.30 5.43 -24.31
C PHE A 17 -25.80 4.18 -23.56
N ASN A 18 -25.25 3.19 -24.25
CA ASN A 18 -24.71 1.99 -23.63
C ASN A 18 -23.51 2.29 -22.72
N ASN A 19 -22.61 3.19 -23.12
CA ASN A 19 -21.49 3.61 -22.28
C ASN A 19 -21.97 4.39 -21.04
N GLN A 20 -23.01 5.20 -21.19
CA GLN A 20 -23.59 5.96 -20.07
C GLN A 20 -24.36 5.05 -19.10
N TYR A 21 -25.02 3.99 -19.60
CA TYR A 21 -25.67 2.99 -18.77
C TYR A 21 -24.64 2.12 -18.03
N GLN A 22 -23.55 1.72 -18.68
CA GLN A 22 -22.44 0.99 -18.00
C GLN A 22 -21.75 1.87 -16.96
N TYR A 23 -21.51 3.15 -17.25
CA TYR A 23 -20.91 4.09 -16.32
C TYR A 23 -21.83 4.34 -15.12
N ASN A 24 -23.14 4.52 -15.36
CA ASN A 24 -24.11 4.70 -14.28
C ASN A 24 -24.35 3.42 -13.46
N GLN A 25 -24.29 2.24 -14.05
CA GLN A 25 -24.35 0.98 -13.30
C GLN A 25 -23.11 0.81 -12.42
N GLN A 26 -21.93 1.13 -12.92
CA GLN A 26 -20.70 1.08 -12.16
C GLN A 26 -20.68 2.14 -11.04
N TYR A 27 -21.22 3.34 -11.28
CA TYR A 27 -21.36 4.42 -10.29
C TYR A 27 -22.36 4.04 -9.18
N ASN A 28 -23.50 3.45 -9.55
CA ASN A 28 -24.50 2.97 -8.60
C ASN A 28 -23.99 1.76 -7.77
N GLN A 29 -23.07 0.98 -8.30
CA GLN A 29 -22.47 -0.16 -7.61
C GLN A 29 -21.56 0.29 -6.43
N TYR A 30 -20.92 1.47 -6.55
CA TYR A 30 -20.11 2.05 -5.47
C TYR A 30 -20.92 2.87 -4.45
N ASN A 31 -22.11 3.34 -4.82
CA ASN A 31 -23.00 4.14 -3.96
C ASN A 31 -24.12 3.33 -3.31
N ALA A 32 -24.15 2.01 -3.46
CA ALA A 32 -25.16 1.16 -2.87
C ALA A 32 -24.97 1.04 -1.35
N GLN A 33 -25.40 2.05 -0.60
CA GLN A 33 -25.86 1.82 0.77
C GLN A 33 -26.95 0.74 0.74
N PRO A 34 -27.08 -0.12 1.77
CA PRO A 34 -28.11 -1.14 1.80
C PRO A 34 -29.46 -0.47 1.59
N GLN A 35 -30.00 -0.57 0.37
CA GLN A 35 -31.32 -0.05 0.07
C GLN A 35 -32.33 -1.01 0.66
N TYR A 36 -33.06 -0.56 1.65
CA TYR A 36 -34.19 -1.28 2.20
C TYR A 36 -35.32 -1.29 1.15
N ALA A 37 -35.55 -2.42 0.51
CA ALA A 37 -36.77 -2.64 -0.26
C ALA A 37 -37.87 -3.03 0.74
N TYR A 38 -39.01 -2.36 0.69
CA TYR A 38 -40.17 -2.76 1.48
C TYR A 38 -40.84 -3.99 0.85
N ALA A 39 -40.93 -5.06 1.63
CA ALA A 39 -41.72 -6.21 1.24
C ALA A 39 -43.23 -5.80 1.20
N PRO A 40 -44.09 -6.52 0.45
CA PRO A 40 -45.52 -6.19 0.36
C PRO A 40 -46.29 -6.13 1.70
N ASN A 41 -45.70 -6.68 2.76
CA ASN A 41 -46.19 -6.65 4.13
C ASN A 41 -45.68 -5.45 4.97
N GLY A 42 -44.94 -4.50 4.38
CA GLY A 42 -44.44 -3.29 5.05
C GLY A 42 -43.18 -3.52 5.91
N THR A 43 -42.62 -4.73 5.96
CA THR A 43 -41.36 -4.98 6.64
C THR A 43 -40.17 -4.59 5.75
N ALA A 44 -39.18 -3.90 6.33
CA ALA A 44 -37.95 -3.56 5.62
C ALA A 44 -37.17 -4.83 5.28
N ALA A 45 -37.11 -5.20 4.01
CA ALA A 45 -36.27 -6.29 3.52
C ALA A 45 -34.95 -5.69 3.03
N VAL A 46 -33.83 -6.24 3.52
CA VAL A 46 -32.51 -5.91 3.01
C VAL A 46 -32.41 -6.39 1.57
N ASN A 47 -32.08 -5.48 0.63
CA ASN A 47 -31.83 -5.90 -0.75
C ASN A 47 -30.50 -6.69 -0.80
N VAL A 48 -30.62 -8.02 -0.74
CA VAL A 48 -29.48 -8.96 -0.71
C VAL A 48 -28.55 -8.73 -1.91
N GLN A 49 -29.08 -8.35 -3.07
CA GLN A 49 -28.27 -8.10 -4.27
C GLN A 49 -27.45 -6.82 -4.18
N ALA A 50 -28.01 -5.76 -3.58
CA ALA A 50 -27.28 -4.52 -3.32
C ALA A 50 -26.20 -4.72 -2.25
N THR A 51 -26.49 -5.51 -1.21
CA THR A 51 -25.51 -5.85 -0.18
C THR A 51 -24.36 -6.70 -0.76
N TYR A 52 -24.68 -7.68 -1.60
CA TYR A 52 -23.66 -8.53 -2.26
C TYR A 52 -22.75 -7.71 -3.20
N SER A 53 -23.31 -6.81 -3.99
CA SER A 53 -22.52 -5.94 -4.88
C SER A 53 -21.63 -4.96 -4.12
N TYR A 54 -22.09 -4.45 -2.99
CA TYR A 54 -21.29 -3.60 -2.09
C TYR A 54 -20.09 -4.35 -1.50
N GLU A 55 -20.34 -5.54 -0.93
CA GLU A 55 -19.26 -6.38 -0.39
C GLU A 55 -18.24 -6.79 -1.46
N GLN A 56 -18.69 -7.07 -2.68
CA GLN A 56 -17.81 -7.41 -3.78
C GLN A 56 -16.95 -6.22 -4.20
N ALA A 57 -17.50 -5.00 -4.25
CA ALA A 57 -16.78 -3.78 -4.56
C ALA A 57 -15.74 -3.45 -3.46
N GLU A 58 -16.09 -3.59 -2.19
CA GLU A 58 -15.18 -3.44 -1.06
C GLU A 58 -14.00 -4.41 -1.14
N ARG A 59 -14.29 -5.71 -1.33
CA ARG A 59 -13.25 -6.75 -1.48
C ARG A 59 -12.33 -6.47 -2.66
N SER A 60 -12.87 -6.02 -3.79
CA SER A 60 -12.08 -5.66 -4.98
C SER A 60 -11.14 -4.49 -4.70
N SER A 61 -11.60 -3.48 -3.97
CA SER A 61 -10.81 -2.31 -3.63
C SER A 61 -9.69 -2.62 -2.64
N VAL A 62 -9.97 -3.44 -1.62
CA VAL A 62 -8.95 -3.94 -0.68
C VAL A 62 -7.91 -4.78 -1.42
N ASN A 63 -8.35 -5.71 -2.28
CA ASN A 63 -7.42 -6.51 -3.08
C ASN A 63 -6.54 -5.65 -3.99
N SER A 64 -7.08 -4.54 -4.53
CA SER A 64 -6.30 -3.58 -5.32
C SER A 64 -5.13 -3.00 -4.52
N ALA A 65 -5.33 -2.61 -3.24
CA ALA A 65 -4.25 -2.11 -2.40
C ALA A 65 -3.13 -3.15 -2.21
N TYR A 66 -3.48 -4.39 -1.87
CA TYR A 66 -2.50 -5.48 -1.73
C TYR A 66 -1.81 -5.83 -3.05
N THR A 67 -2.51 -5.76 -4.17
CA THR A 67 -1.93 -5.99 -5.50
C THR A 67 -0.89 -4.93 -5.82
N HIS A 68 -1.20 -3.64 -5.62
CA HIS A 68 -0.24 -2.56 -5.86
C HIS A 68 0.94 -2.62 -4.90
N MET A 69 0.72 -2.93 -3.61
CA MET A 69 1.80 -3.22 -2.67
C MET A 69 2.74 -4.31 -3.21
N THR A 70 2.21 -5.46 -3.62
CA THR A 70 3.00 -6.58 -4.15
C THR A 70 3.76 -6.19 -5.42
N LEU A 71 3.11 -5.47 -6.34
CA LEU A 71 3.77 -4.95 -7.54
C LEU A 71 4.88 -3.95 -7.18
N GLY A 72 4.65 -3.09 -6.19
CA GLY A 72 5.68 -2.18 -5.66
C GLY A 72 6.90 -2.94 -5.12
N LEU A 73 6.68 -4.01 -4.34
CA LEU A 73 7.77 -4.86 -3.84
C LEU A 73 8.55 -5.54 -4.97
N ILE A 74 7.87 -5.99 -6.03
CA ILE A 74 8.53 -6.56 -7.21
C ILE A 74 9.40 -5.49 -7.90
N VAL A 75 8.87 -4.28 -8.09
CA VAL A 75 9.65 -3.15 -8.66
C VAL A 75 10.89 -2.88 -7.80
N THR A 76 10.72 -2.80 -6.48
CA THR A 76 11.83 -2.62 -5.52
C THR A 76 12.89 -3.70 -5.68
N ALA A 77 12.50 -4.98 -5.70
CA ALA A 77 13.43 -6.09 -5.83
C ALA A 77 14.19 -6.05 -7.17
N VAL A 78 13.49 -5.81 -8.28
CA VAL A 78 14.11 -5.72 -9.62
C VAL A 78 15.10 -4.55 -9.68
N VAL A 79 14.71 -3.37 -9.20
CA VAL A 79 15.59 -2.19 -9.19
C VAL A 79 16.79 -2.42 -8.27
N ALA A 80 16.61 -3.03 -7.09
CA ALA A 80 17.70 -3.33 -6.18
C ALA A 80 18.75 -4.26 -6.82
N ILE A 81 18.31 -5.31 -7.51
CA ILE A 81 19.19 -6.24 -8.24
C ILE A 81 19.95 -5.50 -9.36
N ILE A 82 19.25 -4.73 -10.19
CA ILE A 82 19.85 -3.98 -11.30
C ILE A 82 20.87 -2.97 -10.76
N THR A 83 20.52 -2.24 -9.70
CA THR A 83 21.41 -1.25 -9.07
C THR A 83 22.67 -1.91 -8.50
N GLN A 84 22.53 -3.05 -7.84
CA GLN A 84 23.67 -3.82 -7.35
C GLN A 84 24.56 -4.31 -8.48
N MET A 85 23.99 -4.89 -9.53
CA MET A 85 24.74 -5.40 -10.69
C MET A 85 25.48 -4.28 -11.46
N SER A 86 24.90 -3.10 -11.54
CA SER A 86 25.50 -1.94 -12.21
C SER A 86 26.50 -1.17 -11.33
N GLY A 87 26.49 -1.39 -10.01
CA GLY A 87 27.29 -0.60 -9.07
C GLY A 87 26.85 0.88 -8.96
N ALA A 88 25.65 1.22 -9.43
CA ALA A 88 25.20 2.61 -9.57
C ALA A 88 25.12 3.34 -8.23
N TYR A 89 24.67 2.67 -7.15
CA TYR A 89 24.61 3.29 -5.84
C TYR A 89 26.01 3.56 -5.26
N LEU A 90 26.94 2.59 -5.43
CA LEU A 90 28.33 2.77 -5.01
C LEU A 90 29.01 3.91 -5.78
N ALA A 91 28.80 3.99 -7.09
CA ALA A 91 29.30 5.09 -7.91
C ALA A 91 28.74 6.45 -7.45
N LEU A 92 27.46 6.51 -7.07
CA LEU A 92 26.84 7.73 -6.50
C LEU A 92 27.57 8.14 -5.20
N ILE A 93 27.81 7.20 -4.28
CA ILE A 93 28.49 7.50 -3.02
C ILE A 93 29.93 7.93 -3.27
N GLN A 94 30.65 7.29 -4.18
CA GLN A 94 32.03 7.66 -4.51
C GLN A 94 32.16 9.05 -5.12
N THR A 95 31.17 9.49 -5.90
CA THR A 95 31.17 10.80 -6.55
C THR A 95 30.66 11.93 -5.67
N THR A 96 29.69 11.66 -4.80
CA THR A 96 29.00 12.69 -4.01
C THR A 96 29.26 12.58 -2.49
N GLY A 97 29.95 11.54 -2.04
CA GLY A 97 30.26 11.30 -0.63
C GLY A 97 28.99 11.12 0.22
N ILE A 98 28.96 11.78 1.36
CA ILE A 98 27.87 11.70 2.33
C ILE A 98 26.50 12.10 1.76
N ILE A 99 26.47 12.99 0.77
CA ILE A 99 25.26 13.43 0.09
C ILE A 99 24.62 12.23 -0.64
N GLY A 100 25.41 11.38 -1.28
CA GLY A 100 24.92 10.18 -1.98
C GLY A 100 24.24 9.17 -1.06
N ILE A 101 24.57 9.19 0.23
CA ILE A 101 23.95 8.31 1.24
C ILE A 101 22.59 8.89 1.68
N PHE A 102 22.54 10.17 2.03
CA PHE A 102 21.36 10.76 2.65
C PHE A 102 20.34 11.33 1.66
N ALA A 103 20.77 11.80 0.47
CA ALA A 103 19.85 12.41 -0.47
C ALA A 103 18.74 11.46 -0.96
N PRO A 104 19.00 10.20 -1.34
CA PRO A 104 17.94 9.28 -1.71
C PRO A 104 16.94 9.05 -0.58
N ALA A 105 17.40 8.84 0.65
CA ALA A 105 16.54 8.65 1.81
C ALA A 105 15.65 9.88 2.11
N ILE A 106 16.21 11.10 1.98
CA ILE A 106 15.43 12.33 2.14
C ILE A 106 14.37 12.44 1.04
N ILE A 107 14.72 12.12 -0.20
CA ILE A 107 13.77 12.14 -1.33
C ILE A 107 12.64 11.15 -1.10
N GLU A 108 12.93 9.95 -0.60
CA GLU A 108 11.93 8.94 -0.24
C GLU A 108 10.95 9.46 0.81
N ILE A 109 11.46 10.05 1.90
CA ILE A 109 10.61 10.62 2.96
C ILE A 109 9.71 11.72 2.39
N VAL A 110 10.28 12.66 1.62
CA VAL A 110 9.52 13.76 1.02
C VAL A 110 8.45 13.23 0.06
N LEU A 111 8.79 12.23 -0.75
CA LEU A 111 7.86 11.65 -1.72
C LEU A 111 6.70 10.91 -1.03
N ALA A 112 6.98 10.15 0.02
CA ALA A 112 5.96 9.46 0.82
C ALA A 112 5.00 10.47 1.50
N ILE A 113 5.55 11.50 2.15
CA ILE A 113 4.76 12.56 2.79
C ILE A 113 3.92 13.31 1.75
N TYR A 114 4.51 13.67 0.60
CA TYR A 114 3.80 14.39 -0.45
C TYR A 114 2.66 13.56 -1.03
N LEU A 115 2.88 12.26 -1.28
CA LEU A 115 1.84 11.35 -1.77
C LEU A 115 0.69 11.26 -0.76
N GLY A 116 0.98 11.04 0.52
CA GLY A 116 -0.03 11.01 1.58
C GLY A 116 -0.82 12.32 1.71
N ALA A 117 -0.13 13.46 1.75
CA ALA A 117 -0.76 14.77 1.94
C ALA A 117 -1.60 15.22 0.73
N ARG A 118 -1.23 14.81 -0.50
CA ARG A 118 -1.85 15.28 -1.73
C ARG A 118 -2.73 14.25 -2.44
N ILE A 119 -2.91 13.06 -1.87
CA ILE A 119 -3.64 11.95 -2.51
C ILE A 119 -5.04 12.35 -2.98
N HIS A 120 -5.75 13.17 -2.19
CA HIS A 120 -7.12 13.58 -2.51
C HIS A 120 -7.19 14.57 -3.68
N THR A 121 -6.16 15.36 -3.91
CA THR A 121 -6.15 16.45 -4.90
C THR A 121 -5.45 16.10 -6.20
N MET A 122 -4.56 15.09 -6.20
CA MET A 122 -3.84 14.69 -7.41
C MET A 122 -4.68 13.81 -8.34
N LYS A 123 -4.24 13.68 -9.60
CA LYS A 123 -4.85 12.72 -10.55
C LYS A 123 -4.48 11.29 -10.18
N VAL A 124 -5.36 10.33 -10.50
CA VAL A 124 -5.11 8.89 -10.27
C VAL A 124 -3.79 8.44 -10.90
N SER A 125 -3.53 8.83 -12.15
CA SER A 125 -2.28 8.47 -12.85
C SER A 125 -1.04 9.00 -12.15
N THR A 126 -1.11 10.19 -11.57
CA THR A 126 -0.01 10.78 -10.79
C THR A 126 0.23 9.99 -9.50
N ALA A 127 -0.84 9.56 -8.81
CA ALA A 127 -0.71 8.75 -7.60
C ALA A 127 -0.02 7.40 -7.90
N TYR A 128 -0.41 6.72 -8.98
CA TYR A 128 0.26 5.50 -9.43
C TYR A 128 1.74 5.75 -9.76
N ALA A 129 2.02 6.76 -10.60
CA ALA A 129 3.39 7.07 -11.00
C ALA A 129 4.29 7.37 -9.79
N MET A 130 3.80 8.16 -8.83
CA MET A 130 4.55 8.50 -7.62
C MET A 130 4.81 7.28 -6.74
N PHE A 131 3.83 6.40 -6.57
CA PHE A 131 4.02 5.17 -5.81
C PHE A 131 5.09 4.27 -6.42
N TYR A 132 5.06 4.05 -7.75
CA TYR A 132 6.05 3.19 -8.40
C TYR A 132 7.44 3.86 -8.50
N VAL A 133 7.52 5.19 -8.63
CA VAL A 133 8.77 5.93 -8.51
C VAL A 133 9.33 5.79 -7.10
N TYR A 134 8.49 5.88 -6.07
CA TYR A 134 8.87 5.61 -4.69
C TYR A 134 9.44 4.19 -4.52
N ALA A 135 8.74 3.17 -5.02
CA ALA A 135 9.18 1.79 -4.97
C ALA A 135 10.52 1.55 -5.70
N ALA A 136 10.74 2.25 -6.81
CA ALA A 136 12.01 2.21 -7.55
C ALA A 136 13.16 2.88 -6.76
N LEU A 137 12.92 4.04 -6.16
CA LEU A 137 13.90 4.73 -5.30
C LEU A 137 14.26 3.86 -4.10
N MET A 138 13.27 3.28 -3.43
CA MET A 138 13.49 2.34 -2.34
C MET A 138 14.33 1.13 -2.79
N GLY A 139 14.11 0.60 -4.00
CA GLY A 139 14.95 -0.46 -4.56
C GLY A 139 16.38 0.01 -4.81
N PHE A 140 16.57 1.25 -5.24
CA PHE A 140 17.89 1.84 -5.43
C PHE A 140 18.67 1.91 -4.10
N THR A 141 18.05 2.39 -3.03
CA THR A 141 18.67 2.46 -1.69
C THR A 141 18.86 1.10 -1.05
N LEU A 142 17.88 0.19 -1.16
CA LEU A 142 17.95 -1.16 -0.64
C LEU A 142 19.00 -2.03 -1.36
N SER A 143 19.53 -1.62 -2.51
CA SER A 143 20.62 -2.36 -3.17
C SER A 143 21.84 -2.54 -2.27
N THR A 144 22.02 -1.69 -1.27
CA THR A 144 23.10 -1.81 -0.26
C THR A 144 23.04 -3.06 0.59
N ILE A 145 21.87 -3.69 0.74
CA ILE A 145 21.75 -4.94 1.50
C ILE A 145 22.58 -6.06 0.91
N PHE A 146 22.76 -6.11 -0.42
CA PHE A 146 23.58 -7.10 -1.09
C PHE A 146 25.08 -6.95 -0.82
N MET A 147 25.49 -5.79 -0.30
CA MET A 147 26.88 -5.54 0.13
C MET A 147 27.10 -5.94 1.58
N ALA A 148 26.04 -5.93 2.39
CA ALA A 148 26.09 -6.16 3.83
C ALA A 148 25.68 -7.57 4.26
N TYR A 149 24.92 -8.29 3.45
CA TYR A 149 24.36 -9.59 3.79
C TYR A 149 24.48 -10.56 2.61
N ASP A 150 24.67 -11.84 2.91
CA ASP A 150 24.66 -12.89 1.90
C ASP A 150 23.25 -13.15 1.34
N LEU A 151 23.19 -13.68 0.12
CA LEU A 151 21.91 -13.93 -0.57
C LEU A 151 21.02 -14.94 0.16
N GLY A 152 21.60 -15.89 0.89
CA GLY A 152 20.84 -16.87 1.67
C GLY A 152 20.11 -16.21 2.82
N THR A 153 20.79 -15.35 3.58
CA THR A 153 20.21 -14.56 4.66
C THR A 153 19.11 -13.61 4.14
N ILE A 154 19.36 -12.93 3.02
CA ILE A 154 18.35 -12.07 2.38
C ILE A 154 17.12 -12.89 2.00
N GLY A 155 17.29 -14.05 1.35
CA GLY A 155 16.19 -14.91 0.92
C GLY A 155 15.36 -15.46 2.09
N ILE A 156 16.04 -15.94 3.16
CA ILE A 156 15.37 -16.43 4.38
C ILE A 156 14.60 -15.29 5.06
N SER A 157 15.22 -14.12 5.20
CA SER A 157 14.58 -12.94 5.80
C SER A 157 13.33 -12.51 5.03
N LEU A 158 13.39 -12.53 3.69
CA LEU A 158 12.26 -12.20 2.83
C LEU A 158 11.12 -13.22 2.99
N ALA A 159 11.42 -14.51 3.01
CA ALA A 159 10.43 -15.57 3.20
C ALA A 159 9.75 -15.49 4.58
N LEU A 160 10.53 -15.27 5.63
CA LEU A 160 10.00 -15.07 6.99
C LEU A 160 9.15 -13.80 7.09
N CYS A 161 9.61 -12.69 6.50
CA CYS A 161 8.85 -11.44 6.46
C CYS A 161 7.53 -11.64 5.74
N ALA A 162 7.52 -12.29 4.57
CA ALA A 162 6.30 -12.55 3.81
C ALA A 162 5.30 -13.41 4.60
N GLY A 163 5.76 -14.47 5.25
CA GLY A 163 4.92 -15.32 6.10
C GLY A 163 4.36 -14.57 7.31
N PHE A 164 5.20 -13.80 7.99
CA PHE A 164 4.81 -13.02 9.17
C PHE A 164 3.84 -11.88 8.79
N PHE A 165 4.12 -11.14 7.73
CA PHE A 165 3.24 -10.10 7.21
C PHE A 165 1.87 -10.67 6.80
N PHE A 166 1.85 -11.82 6.12
CA PHE A 166 0.60 -12.50 5.77
C PHE A 166 -0.20 -12.87 7.02
N ALA A 167 0.44 -13.47 8.03
CA ALA A 167 -0.23 -13.83 9.28
C ALA A 167 -0.80 -12.61 10.00
N LEU A 168 -0.04 -11.50 10.09
CA LEU A 168 -0.47 -10.25 10.73
C LEU A 168 -1.64 -9.60 9.98
N THR A 169 -1.59 -9.55 8.66
CA THR A 169 -2.69 -8.99 7.85
C THR A 169 -3.95 -9.83 7.94
N MET A 170 -3.84 -11.16 7.95
CA MET A 170 -4.97 -12.06 8.19
C MET A 170 -5.53 -11.87 9.60
N PHE A 171 -4.68 -11.76 10.61
CA PHE A 171 -5.10 -11.45 11.97
C PHE A 171 -5.82 -10.10 12.04
N GLY A 172 -5.26 -9.05 11.44
CA GLY A 172 -5.87 -7.72 11.38
C GLY A 172 -7.28 -7.72 10.76
N ARG A 173 -7.48 -8.56 9.73
CA ARG A 173 -8.79 -8.69 9.05
C ARG A 173 -9.81 -9.52 9.81
N THR A 174 -9.39 -10.43 10.67
CA THR A 174 -10.26 -11.41 11.34
C THR A 174 -10.47 -11.11 12.82
N THR A 175 -9.55 -10.39 13.46
CA THR A 175 -9.64 -10.06 14.89
C THR A 175 -10.81 -9.14 15.20
N LYS A 176 -11.40 -9.33 16.40
CA LYS A 176 -12.41 -8.42 16.95
C LYS A 176 -11.79 -7.23 17.68
N ILE A 177 -10.47 -7.22 17.86
CA ILE A 177 -9.75 -6.12 18.51
C ILE A 177 -9.73 -4.93 17.56
N ASN A 178 -10.22 -3.78 18.00
CA ASN A 178 -10.21 -2.56 17.21
C ASN A 178 -8.84 -1.87 17.32
N MET A 179 -7.95 -2.19 16.39
CA MET A 179 -6.60 -1.60 16.31
C MET A 179 -6.60 -0.16 15.80
N LEU A 180 -7.70 0.33 15.20
CA LEU A 180 -7.79 1.73 14.74
C LEU A 180 -7.61 2.72 15.89
N LYS A 181 -7.98 2.34 17.12
CA LYS A 181 -7.75 3.15 18.32
C LYS A 181 -6.27 3.24 18.72
N ALA A 182 -5.44 2.27 18.30
CA ALA A 182 -4.01 2.25 18.59
C ALA A 182 -3.19 3.16 17.63
N GLY A 183 -3.78 3.63 16.53
CA GLY A 183 -3.09 4.43 15.50
C GLY A 183 -2.24 5.57 16.05
N PRO A 184 -2.76 6.47 16.91
CA PRO A 184 -1.96 7.57 17.47
C PRO A 184 -0.75 7.09 18.30
N ILE A 185 -0.90 6.00 19.07
CA ILE A 185 0.17 5.44 19.90
C ILE A 185 1.25 4.80 18.99
N LEU A 186 0.84 4.06 17.98
CA LEU A 186 1.75 3.45 17.01
C LEU A 186 2.53 4.52 16.22
N PHE A 187 1.85 5.60 15.81
CA PHE A 187 2.51 6.72 15.14
C PHE A 187 3.52 7.45 16.02
N ILE A 188 3.19 7.70 17.28
CA ILE A 188 4.14 8.26 18.26
C ILE A 188 5.31 7.29 18.46
N GLY A 189 5.04 5.98 18.59
CA GLY A 189 6.05 4.94 18.69
C GLY A 189 7.02 4.93 17.50
N LEU A 190 6.49 5.12 16.28
CA LEU A 190 7.30 5.22 15.07
C LEU A 190 8.25 6.43 15.12
N ILE A 191 7.74 7.61 15.50
CA ILE A 191 8.58 8.82 15.61
C ILE A 191 9.67 8.61 16.65
N VAL A 192 9.32 8.05 17.81
CA VAL A 192 10.29 7.76 18.89
C VAL A 192 11.34 6.76 18.42
N LEU A 193 10.94 5.71 17.70
CA LEU A 193 11.85 4.71 17.14
C LEU A 193 12.85 5.36 16.17
N ILE A 194 12.38 6.17 15.22
CA ILE A 194 13.26 6.86 14.25
C ILE A 194 14.27 7.77 14.96
N ILE A 195 13.82 8.55 15.95
CA ILE A 195 14.70 9.41 16.73
C ILE A 195 15.73 8.58 17.51
N ALA A 196 15.28 7.48 18.12
CA ALA A 196 16.14 6.58 18.86
C ALA A 196 17.19 5.93 17.95
N GLU A 197 16.84 5.49 16.75
CA GLU A 197 17.77 4.95 15.76
C GLU A 197 18.87 5.94 15.40
N VAL A 198 18.50 7.18 15.11
CA VAL A 198 19.46 8.25 14.77
C VAL A 198 20.40 8.52 15.95
N ILE A 199 19.87 8.65 17.16
CA ILE A 199 20.67 8.90 18.37
C ILE A 199 21.62 7.72 18.63
N LEU A 200 21.11 6.49 18.61
CA LEU A 200 21.89 5.30 18.90
C LEU A 200 22.95 5.03 17.84
N MET A 201 22.68 5.35 16.58
CA MET A 201 23.67 5.26 15.51
C MET A 201 24.88 6.17 15.77
N ILE A 202 24.67 7.34 16.39
CA ILE A 202 25.73 8.32 16.68
C ILE A 202 26.45 8.00 17.98
N PHE A 203 25.74 7.68 19.07
CA PHE A 203 26.29 7.59 20.41
C PHE A 203 26.61 6.18 20.88
N ALA A 204 25.96 5.16 20.32
CA ALA A 204 26.15 3.77 20.72
C ALA A 204 26.14 2.83 19.51
N PRO A 205 27.02 3.05 18.50
CA PRO A 205 27.11 2.16 17.35
C PRO A 205 27.62 0.78 17.80
N GLY A 206 26.84 -0.27 17.50
CA GLY A 206 27.24 -1.64 17.82
C GLY A 206 26.17 -2.66 17.48
N ASN A 207 26.61 -3.91 17.27
CA ASN A 207 25.70 -4.99 16.87
C ASN A 207 24.60 -5.26 17.90
N THR A 208 24.91 -5.23 19.18
CA THR A 208 23.92 -5.44 20.27
C THR A 208 22.84 -4.34 20.25
N THR A 209 23.24 -3.07 20.11
CA THR A 209 22.32 -1.94 20.02
C THR A 209 21.41 -2.09 18.80
N LEU A 210 22.00 -2.43 17.65
CA LEU A 210 21.25 -2.65 16.42
C LEU A 210 20.22 -3.79 16.57
N MET A 211 20.60 -4.91 17.19
CA MET A 211 19.68 -6.02 17.43
C MET A 211 18.51 -5.65 18.35
N ILE A 212 18.77 -4.90 19.43
CA ILE A 212 17.71 -4.45 20.35
C ILE A 212 16.74 -3.53 19.63
N VAL A 213 17.25 -2.55 18.89
CA VAL A 213 16.42 -1.62 18.12
C VAL A 213 15.62 -2.34 17.05
N SER A 214 16.24 -3.30 16.35
CA SER A 214 15.56 -4.12 15.35
C SER A 214 14.44 -4.97 15.93
N ALA A 215 14.64 -5.54 17.12
CA ALA A 215 13.58 -6.30 17.80
C ALA A 215 12.39 -5.41 18.20
N ILE A 216 12.67 -4.22 18.73
CA ILE A 216 11.62 -3.22 19.08
C ILE A 216 10.92 -2.74 17.81
N GLY A 217 11.67 -2.40 16.77
CA GLY A 217 11.13 -1.98 15.48
C GLY A 217 10.25 -3.05 14.83
N LEU A 218 10.67 -4.29 14.84
CA LEU A 218 9.89 -5.42 14.34
C LEU A 218 8.54 -5.55 15.06
N LEU A 219 8.53 -5.44 16.39
CA LEU A 219 7.29 -5.48 17.18
C LEU A 219 6.38 -4.29 16.89
N LEU A 220 6.94 -3.09 16.75
CA LEU A 220 6.18 -1.89 16.39
C LEU A 220 5.53 -2.04 15.02
N PHE A 221 6.31 -2.46 13.99
CA PHE A 221 5.78 -2.63 12.64
C PHE A 221 4.84 -3.83 12.52
N ALA A 222 4.99 -4.86 13.35
CA ALA A 222 3.98 -5.90 13.48
C ALA A 222 2.63 -5.33 13.96
N GLY A 223 2.65 -4.44 14.95
CA GLY A 223 1.45 -3.70 15.39
C GLY A 223 0.88 -2.79 14.31
N MET A 224 1.75 -2.06 13.59
CA MET A 224 1.35 -1.19 12.47
C MET A 224 0.72 -1.99 11.33
N THR A 225 1.27 -3.13 10.97
CA THR A 225 0.71 -4.02 9.93
C THR A 225 -0.72 -4.47 10.27
N VAL A 226 -0.99 -4.84 11.53
CA VAL A 226 -2.35 -5.17 11.98
C VAL A 226 -3.26 -3.95 11.91
N TYR A 227 -2.77 -2.78 12.34
CA TYR A 227 -3.49 -1.52 12.24
C TYR A 227 -3.80 -1.16 10.78
N ASP A 228 -2.80 -1.19 9.89
CA ASP A 228 -2.95 -0.80 8.49
C ASP A 228 -3.82 -1.77 7.69
N ALA A 229 -3.85 -3.07 8.06
CA ALA A 229 -4.80 -4.01 7.50
C ALA A 229 -6.27 -3.64 7.83
N GLN A 230 -6.55 -3.15 9.05
CA GLN A 230 -7.87 -2.64 9.43
C GLN A 230 -8.14 -1.26 8.83
N ALA A 231 -7.15 -0.36 8.86
CA ALA A 231 -7.26 1.00 8.33
C ALA A 231 -7.52 0.99 6.83
N THR A 232 -6.89 0.10 6.07
CA THR A 232 -7.13 -0.09 4.63
C THR A 232 -8.61 -0.35 4.35
N ARG A 233 -9.22 -1.26 5.10
CA ARG A 233 -10.65 -1.56 4.95
C ARG A 233 -11.51 -0.36 5.31
N ALA A 234 -11.28 0.24 6.48
CA ALA A 234 -12.05 1.38 6.97
C ALA A 234 -11.95 2.61 6.05
N MET A 235 -10.76 2.90 5.52
CA MET A 235 -10.55 4.01 4.59
C MET A 235 -11.27 3.78 3.26
N LEU A 236 -11.14 2.59 2.68
CA LEU A 236 -11.78 2.29 1.39
C LEU A 236 -13.30 2.30 1.52
N GLU A 237 -13.86 1.84 2.65
CA GLU A 237 -15.28 1.95 2.96
C GLU A 237 -15.71 3.42 3.08
N GLN A 238 -14.99 4.21 3.86
CA GLN A 238 -15.28 5.64 4.07
C GLN A 238 -15.29 6.44 2.76
N TYR A 239 -14.34 6.15 1.86
CA TYR A 239 -14.21 6.89 0.59
C TYR A 239 -15.01 6.27 -0.56
N SER A 240 -15.68 5.14 -0.36
CA SER A 240 -16.50 4.48 -1.38
C SER A 240 -17.61 5.39 -1.93
N ALA A 241 -18.21 6.22 -1.07
CA ALA A 241 -19.25 7.18 -1.45
C ALA A 241 -18.74 8.35 -2.32
N GLN A 242 -17.42 8.57 -2.40
CA GLN A 242 -16.82 9.65 -3.20
C GLN A 242 -16.50 9.24 -4.65
N GLY A 243 -16.87 8.01 -5.02
CA GLY A 243 -16.76 7.49 -6.37
C GLY A 243 -15.47 6.73 -6.66
N PRO A 244 -15.44 6.03 -7.83
CA PRO A 244 -14.39 5.06 -8.13
C PRO A 244 -12.99 5.69 -8.30
N GLU A 245 -12.93 6.95 -8.70
CA GLU A 245 -11.65 7.65 -8.84
C GLU A 245 -10.98 7.88 -7.46
N MET A 246 -11.76 8.27 -6.46
CA MET A 246 -11.27 8.47 -5.10
C MET A 246 -10.84 7.13 -4.48
N VAL A 247 -11.63 6.08 -4.67
CA VAL A 247 -11.30 4.73 -4.20
C VAL A 247 -9.96 4.25 -4.77
N LYS A 248 -9.69 4.49 -6.06
CA LYS A 248 -8.39 4.16 -6.67
C LYS A 248 -7.23 4.92 -6.01
N LYS A 249 -7.39 6.22 -5.76
CA LYS A 249 -6.35 7.03 -5.08
C LYS A 249 -6.09 6.53 -3.67
N VAL A 250 -7.15 6.32 -2.89
CA VAL A 250 -7.04 5.81 -1.51
C VAL A 250 -6.45 4.40 -1.49
N SER A 251 -6.77 3.55 -2.48
CA SER A 251 -6.16 2.23 -2.62
C SER A 251 -4.64 2.29 -2.80
N ILE A 252 -4.12 3.30 -3.54
CA ILE A 252 -2.68 3.53 -3.66
C ILE A 252 -2.06 4.01 -2.35
N LEU A 253 -2.75 4.88 -1.60
CA LEU A 253 -2.29 5.29 -0.27
C LEU A 253 -2.20 4.11 0.69
N CYS A 254 -3.23 3.27 0.72
CA CYS A 254 -3.22 2.04 1.51
C CYS A 254 -2.11 1.07 1.06
N ALA A 255 -1.88 0.97 -0.26
CA ALA A 255 -0.77 0.17 -0.80
C ALA A 255 0.59 0.69 -0.32
N LEU A 256 0.79 2.02 -0.25
CA LEU A 256 2.02 2.62 0.27
C LEU A 256 2.22 2.28 1.76
N ASN A 257 1.18 2.40 2.59
CA ASN A 257 1.29 2.09 4.01
C ASN A 257 1.69 0.62 4.24
N LEU A 258 0.95 -0.31 3.63
CA LEU A 258 1.27 -1.75 3.69
C LEU A 258 2.66 -2.08 3.12
N TYR A 259 3.08 -1.37 2.07
CA TYR A 259 4.40 -1.51 1.47
C TYR A 259 5.49 -1.07 2.46
N LEU A 260 5.31 0.06 3.13
CA LEU A 260 6.24 0.57 4.15
C LEU A 260 6.35 -0.38 5.33
N ASP A 261 5.24 -0.92 5.80
CA ASP A 261 5.24 -1.92 6.86
C ASP A 261 6.07 -3.14 6.47
N PHE A 262 5.85 -3.68 5.25
CA PHE A 262 6.58 -4.84 4.76
C PHE A 262 8.09 -4.57 4.67
N VAL A 263 8.48 -3.46 4.05
CA VAL A 263 9.90 -3.13 3.84
C VAL A 263 10.61 -2.92 5.18
N ASN A 264 10.00 -2.21 6.12
CA ASN A 264 10.58 -2.00 7.44
C ASN A 264 10.69 -3.31 8.24
N MET A 265 9.64 -4.14 8.24
CA MET A 265 9.69 -5.47 8.86
C MET A 265 10.79 -6.35 8.24
N PHE A 266 10.90 -6.34 6.91
CA PHE A 266 11.96 -7.07 6.21
C PHE A 266 13.35 -6.60 6.67
N MET A 267 13.57 -5.29 6.75
CA MET A 267 14.85 -4.74 7.20
C MET A 267 15.18 -5.14 8.64
N TYR A 268 14.21 -5.10 9.55
CA TYR A 268 14.44 -5.52 10.94
C TYR A 268 14.68 -7.04 11.06
N ILE A 269 13.95 -7.87 10.32
CA ILE A 269 14.20 -9.31 10.28
C ILE A 269 15.59 -9.59 9.70
N LEU A 270 15.97 -8.91 8.62
CA LEU A 270 17.29 -9.04 8.01
C LEU A 270 18.41 -8.65 8.98
N GLN A 271 18.23 -7.57 9.74
CA GLN A 271 19.20 -7.11 10.76
C GLN A 271 19.31 -8.08 11.96
N LEU A 272 18.20 -8.75 12.31
CA LEU A 272 18.19 -9.73 13.40
C LEU A 272 18.83 -11.06 13.00
N LEU A 273 18.68 -11.48 11.75
CA LEU A 273 19.21 -12.75 11.23
C LEU A 273 20.62 -12.62 10.65
N GLY A 274 20.95 -11.44 10.14
CA GLY A 274 22.23 -11.20 9.50
C GLY A 274 23.34 -11.06 10.52
N ASN A 275 24.25 -12.06 10.55
CA ASN A 275 25.54 -11.84 11.18
C ASN A 275 26.29 -10.77 10.39
N ARG A 276 26.56 -9.65 11.03
CA ARG A 276 27.57 -8.69 10.59
C ARG A 276 28.86 -9.10 11.26
N ASP A 277 29.69 -9.88 10.53
CA ASP A 277 31.08 -10.14 10.91
C ASP A 277 31.90 -8.86 10.76
#